data_1bb77c4db3b55527942520f1bd34ca25
#
_entry.id   1bb77c4db3b55527942520f1bd34ca25
#
_cell.length_a   1.000
_cell.length_b   1.000
_cell.length_c   1.000
_cell.angle_alpha   90.00
_cell.angle_beta   90.00
_cell.angle_gamma   90.00
#
_symmetry.space_group_name_H-M   'P 1'
#
loop_
_entity.id
_entity.type
_entity.pdbx_description
1 polymer ?
#
loop_
_entity_poly.entity_id
_entity_poly.type
_entity_poly.pdbx_seq_one_letter_code
_entity_poly.pdbx_strand_id
1 'polypeptide(L)'
;ALARRPQVLLMDDPMIRLDGQLRREMRQGLADLHHRLGVTVVYVTEDASEAMLLGTRLAVIRDGVLEQTGTPEEIIRKPQNRFVAEYFSCPPMNVLAVEVEEKDGKAVLKAAENRGVFSGENSRKLLDGGYAGKEIIIGIRPEDIHVEAECVKKWGDNLIHACAEACEADAQGAYMTFQIGDESLRAKVPEEGKIHPGDQVTLAVDPSKVYIFDKDTQKAIG
;
A
#
# COMPACT_ATOMS: atom_id res chain seq x y z
N ALA A 1 3.35 4.97 36.02
CA ALA A 1 2.26 5.86 35.56
C ALA A 1 0.89 5.32 36.00
N LEU A 2 0.55 4.05 35.70
CA LEU A 2 -0.77 3.44 35.96
C LEU A 2 -1.22 3.46 37.43
N ALA A 3 -0.28 3.31 38.38
CA ALA A 3 -0.60 3.36 39.82
C ALA A 3 -1.29 4.68 40.29
N ARG A 4 -1.14 5.75 39.52
CA ARG A 4 -1.77 7.05 39.79
C ARG A 4 -3.18 7.18 39.23
N ARG A 5 -3.72 6.13 38.56
CA ARG A 5 -5.03 6.13 37.89
C ARG A 5 -5.25 7.37 37.01
N PRO A 6 -4.38 7.60 36.00
CA PRO A 6 -4.49 8.78 35.15
C PRO A 6 -5.73 8.70 34.27
N GLN A 7 -6.25 9.83 33.79
CA GLN A 7 -7.29 9.91 32.78
C GLN A 7 -6.71 9.72 31.37
N VAL A 8 -5.46 10.15 31.17
CA VAL A 8 -4.72 10.02 29.91
C VAL A 8 -3.35 9.42 30.19
N LEU A 9 -2.98 8.41 29.43
CA LEU A 9 -1.69 7.75 29.45
C LEU A 9 -0.92 8.07 28.18
N LEU A 10 0.26 8.68 28.33
CA LEU A 10 1.17 8.97 27.22
C LEU A 10 2.26 7.90 27.17
N MET A 11 2.47 7.31 26.02
CA MET A 11 3.51 6.32 25.77
C MET A 11 4.33 6.76 24.53
N ASP A 12 5.62 6.88 24.71
CA ASP A 12 6.56 7.26 23.65
C ASP A 12 7.45 6.06 23.36
N ASP A 13 7.19 5.42 22.22
CA ASP A 13 7.88 4.26 21.68
C ASP A 13 8.22 3.15 22.72
N PRO A 14 7.22 2.71 23.52
CA PRO A 14 7.48 1.89 24.70
C PRO A 14 8.04 0.49 24.39
N MET A 15 7.96 0.04 23.14
CA MET A 15 8.37 -1.30 22.72
C MET A 15 9.68 -1.34 21.91
N ILE A 16 10.34 -0.20 21.69
CA ILE A 16 11.53 -0.09 20.83
C ILE A 16 12.68 -1.04 21.22
N ARG A 17 12.82 -1.36 22.52
CA ARG A 17 13.90 -2.20 23.04
C ARG A 17 13.52 -3.67 23.26
N LEU A 18 12.31 -4.07 22.86
CA LEU A 18 11.84 -5.43 23.06
C LEU A 18 12.15 -6.30 21.86
N ASP A 19 12.51 -7.55 22.10
CA ASP A 19 12.58 -8.57 21.05
C ASP A 19 11.19 -8.88 20.46
N GLY A 20 11.18 -9.56 19.31
CA GLY A 20 9.93 -9.80 18.57
C GLY A 20 8.89 -10.63 19.31
N GLN A 21 9.29 -11.54 20.22
CA GLN A 21 8.35 -12.33 21.00
C GLN A 21 7.73 -11.49 22.11
N LEU A 22 8.56 -10.83 22.89
CA LEU A 22 8.12 -10.00 24.01
C LEU A 22 7.27 -8.82 23.51
N ARG A 23 7.61 -8.27 22.34
CA ARG A 23 6.83 -7.20 21.69
C ARG A 23 5.40 -7.68 21.36
N ARG A 24 5.22 -8.91 20.83
CA ARG A 24 3.89 -9.48 20.58
C ARG A 24 3.07 -9.64 21.85
N GLU A 25 3.68 -10.19 22.91
CA GLU A 25 3.03 -10.37 24.22
C GLU A 25 2.61 -9.03 24.84
N MET A 26 3.49 -8.04 24.74
CA MET A 26 3.21 -6.68 25.26
C MET A 26 2.11 -5.95 24.48
N ARG A 27 2.04 -6.11 23.15
CA ARG A 27 0.94 -5.56 22.34
C ARG A 27 -0.41 -6.08 22.82
N GLN A 28 -0.53 -7.39 23.02
CA GLN A 28 -1.76 -8.00 23.50
C GLN A 28 -2.10 -7.54 24.91
N GLY A 29 -1.11 -7.55 25.81
CA GLY A 29 -1.29 -7.04 27.17
C GLY A 29 -1.71 -5.58 27.25
N LEU A 30 -1.22 -4.73 26.35
CA LEU A 30 -1.59 -3.31 26.26
C LEU A 30 -3.02 -3.11 25.76
N ALA A 31 -3.44 -3.89 24.75
CA ALA A 31 -4.82 -3.88 24.26
C ALA A 31 -5.81 -4.29 25.36
N ASP A 32 -5.52 -5.37 26.08
CA ASP A 32 -6.33 -5.85 27.20
C ASP A 32 -6.39 -4.81 28.34
N LEU A 33 -5.25 -4.17 28.63
CA LEU A 33 -5.17 -3.13 29.63
C LEU A 33 -6.05 -1.93 29.28
N HIS A 34 -5.98 -1.48 28.04
CA HIS A 34 -6.81 -0.38 27.53
C HIS A 34 -8.30 -0.71 27.69
N HIS A 35 -8.73 -1.90 27.27
CA HIS A 35 -10.12 -2.34 27.42
C HIS A 35 -10.59 -2.39 28.88
N ARG A 36 -9.71 -2.83 29.80
CA ARG A 36 -10.06 -2.96 31.22
C ARG A 36 -10.09 -1.66 31.98
N LEU A 37 -9.22 -0.72 31.62
CA LEU A 37 -9.08 0.55 32.36
C LEU A 37 -9.94 1.66 31.79
N GLY A 38 -10.29 1.62 30.50
CA GLY A 38 -11.07 2.66 29.82
C GLY A 38 -10.39 4.04 29.80
N VAL A 39 -9.04 4.08 29.96
CA VAL A 39 -8.26 5.32 29.92
C VAL A 39 -7.95 5.71 28.49
N THR A 40 -7.88 7.00 28.22
CA THR A 40 -7.37 7.47 26.92
C THR A 40 -5.86 7.23 26.87
N VAL A 41 -5.42 6.52 25.81
CA VAL A 41 -4.00 6.26 25.55
C VAL A 41 -3.55 7.05 24.33
N VAL A 42 -2.50 7.82 24.45
CA VAL A 42 -1.75 8.40 23.33
C VAL A 42 -0.47 7.59 23.19
N TYR A 43 -0.37 6.84 22.09
CA TYR A 43 0.73 5.93 21.82
C TYR A 43 1.52 6.44 20.63
N VAL A 44 2.80 6.75 20.82
CA VAL A 44 3.71 7.17 19.76
C VAL A 44 4.59 5.99 19.38
N THR A 45 4.71 5.69 18.10
CA THR A 45 5.55 4.61 17.57
C THR A 45 5.96 4.89 16.13
N GLU A 46 7.12 4.38 15.74
CA GLU A 46 7.56 4.31 14.35
C GLU A 46 7.15 2.99 13.66
N ASP A 47 6.58 2.03 14.40
CA ASP A 47 6.13 0.75 13.86
C ASP A 47 4.68 0.86 13.35
N ALA A 48 4.55 0.89 12.01
CA ALA A 48 3.24 0.94 11.34
C ALA A 48 2.31 -0.21 11.78
N SER A 49 2.84 -1.40 12.04
CA SER A 49 2.06 -2.56 12.46
C SER A 49 1.52 -2.38 13.89
N GLU A 50 2.31 -1.74 14.78
CA GLU A 50 1.83 -1.39 16.13
C GLU A 50 0.71 -0.37 16.05
N ALA A 51 0.90 0.71 15.27
CA ALA A 51 -0.11 1.74 15.09
C ALA A 51 -1.42 1.17 14.56
N MET A 52 -1.35 0.30 13.55
CA MET A 52 -2.52 -0.36 12.94
C MET A 52 -3.24 -1.31 13.88
N LEU A 53 -2.50 -2.01 14.74
CA LEU A 53 -3.07 -3.02 15.63
C LEU A 53 -3.68 -2.41 16.89
N LEU A 54 -3.03 -1.39 17.46
CA LEU A 54 -3.41 -0.82 18.76
C LEU A 54 -4.28 0.43 18.63
N GLY A 55 -4.13 1.18 17.54
CA GLY A 55 -4.80 2.46 17.36
C GLY A 55 -6.28 2.33 16.99
N THR A 56 -7.17 2.99 17.71
CA THR A 56 -8.55 3.22 17.29
C THR A 56 -8.64 4.40 16.33
N ARG A 57 -7.75 5.36 16.47
CA ARG A 57 -7.48 6.47 15.54
C ARG A 57 -5.99 6.69 15.43
N LEU A 58 -5.56 7.02 14.22
CA LEU A 58 -4.16 7.30 13.91
C LEU A 58 -3.99 8.78 13.55
N ALA A 59 -2.85 9.33 13.92
CA ALA A 59 -2.32 10.58 13.41
C ALA A 59 -0.95 10.29 12.79
N VAL A 60 -0.83 10.40 11.48
CA VAL A 60 0.41 10.18 10.76
C VAL A 60 1.16 11.50 10.68
N ILE A 61 2.38 11.52 11.22
CA ILE A 61 3.21 12.71 11.30
C ILE A 61 4.53 12.44 10.59
N ARG A 62 4.96 13.37 9.74
CA ARG A 62 6.24 13.34 9.05
C ARG A 62 6.91 14.70 9.18
N ASP A 63 8.15 14.74 9.62
CA ASP A 63 8.95 15.96 9.78
C ASP A 63 8.20 17.08 10.58
N GLY A 64 7.44 16.69 11.61
CA GLY A 64 6.65 17.59 12.44
C GLY A 64 5.34 18.06 11.80
N VAL A 65 5.00 17.62 10.60
CA VAL A 65 3.76 17.97 9.89
C VAL A 65 2.77 16.82 9.98
N LEU A 66 1.51 17.13 10.25
CA LEU A 66 0.41 16.18 10.25
C LEU A 66 0.01 15.86 8.79
N GLU A 67 0.28 14.63 8.36
CA GLU A 67 -0.02 14.15 7.00
C GLU A 67 -1.47 13.68 6.87
N GLN A 68 -1.95 12.89 7.84
CA GLN A 68 -3.32 12.36 7.83
C GLN A 68 -3.78 11.95 9.23
N THR A 69 -5.07 12.07 9.50
CA THR A 69 -5.73 11.43 10.65
C THR A 69 -6.89 10.58 10.16
N GLY A 70 -7.14 9.46 10.86
CA GLY A 70 -8.25 8.58 10.53
C GLY A 70 -8.23 7.30 11.35
N THR A 71 -9.20 6.42 11.09
CA THR A 71 -9.14 5.04 11.57
C THR A 71 -8.07 4.26 10.79
N PRO A 72 -7.56 3.13 11.31
CA PRO A 72 -6.65 2.27 10.57
C PRO A 72 -7.15 1.91 9.16
N GLU A 73 -8.44 1.60 9.03
CA GLU A 73 -9.06 1.26 7.75
C GLU A 73 -9.06 2.45 6.77
N GLU A 74 -9.36 3.65 7.24
CA GLU A 74 -9.33 4.87 6.42
C GLU A 74 -7.92 5.19 5.93
N ILE A 75 -6.91 5.06 6.79
CA ILE A 75 -5.50 5.28 6.45
C ILE A 75 -5.04 4.33 5.34
N ILE A 76 -5.39 3.03 5.44
CA ILE A 76 -5.01 2.05 4.43
C ILE A 76 -5.77 2.25 3.12
N ARG A 77 -7.10 2.43 3.19
CA ARG A 77 -7.94 2.43 1.99
C ARG A 77 -7.96 3.76 1.24
N LYS A 78 -7.76 4.87 1.97
CA LYS A 78 -7.84 6.22 1.43
C LYS A 78 -6.66 7.07 1.93
N PRO A 79 -5.41 6.69 1.60
CA PRO A 79 -4.26 7.49 1.94
C PRO A 79 -4.34 8.84 1.24
N GLN A 80 -4.08 9.93 1.96
CA GLN A 80 -4.16 11.29 1.41
C GLN A 80 -2.95 11.65 0.54
N ASN A 81 -1.85 10.90 0.65
CA ASN A 81 -0.68 11.08 -0.16
C ASN A 81 0.13 9.78 -0.30
N ARG A 82 1.11 9.81 -1.18
CA ARG A 82 2.03 8.72 -1.46
C ARG A 82 2.76 8.23 -0.21
N PHE A 83 3.26 9.16 0.62
CA PHE A 83 3.99 8.80 1.84
C PHE A 83 3.15 7.91 2.77
N VAL A 84 1.90 8.30 3.04
CA VAL A 84 1.00 7.50 3.89
C VAL A 84 0.74 6.13 3.29
N ALA A 85 0.51 6.06 1.96
CA ALA A 85 0.26 4.80 1.27
C ALA A 85 1.45 3.83 1.38
N GLU A 86 2.66 4.33 1.16
CA GLU A 86 3.90 3.54 1.25
C GLU A 86 4.21 3.12 2.69
N TYR A 87 4.07 4.04 3.65
CA TYR A 87 4.39 3.81 5.06
C TYR A 87 3.59 2.66 5.68
N PHE A 88 2.31 2.52 5.30
CA PHE A 88 1.45 1.46 5.79
C PHE A 88 1.35 0.25 4.84
N SER A 89 2.25 0.12 3.89
CA SER A 89 2.30 -1.04 2.99
C SER A 89 3.38 -2.01 3.44
N CYS A 90 2.97 -3.24 3.78
CA CYS A 90 3.88 -4.33 4.12
C CYS A 90 3.37 -5.62 3.46
N PRO A 91 4.08 -6.13 2.45
CA PRO A 91 5.35 -5.64 1.90
C PRO A 91 5.22 -4.26 1.20
N PRO A 92 6.36 -3.61 0.89
CA PRO A 92 6.36 -2.30 0.24
C PRO A 92 5.52 -2.27 -1.03
N MET A 93 4.78 -1.17 -1.22
CA MET A 93 3.97 -0.90 -2.40
C MET A 93 4.87 -0.73 -3.64
N ASN A 94 4.42 -1.25 -4.76
CA ASN A 94 5.01 -0.92 -6.05
C ASN A 94 4.61 0.50 -6.43
N VAL A 95 5.56 1.31 -6.79
CA VAL A 95 5.35 2.72 -7.17
C VAL A 95 5.94 2.94 -8.55
N LEU A 96 5.11 3.37 -9.48
CA LEU A 96 5.47 3.57 -10.89
C LEU A 96 5.08 4.97 -11.35
N ALA A 97 5.94 5.58 -12.14
CA ALA A 97 5.59 6.76 -12.90
C ALA A 97 4.94 6.33 -14.23
N VAL A 98 3.77 6.88 -14.54
CA VAL A 98 3.00 6.54 -15.74
C VAL A 98 2.46 7.77 -16.43
N GLU A 99 2.40 7.73 -17.75
CA GLU A 99 1.78 8.78 -18.56
C GLU A 99 0.27 8.51 -18.68
N VAL A 100 -0.54 9.57 -18.58
CA VAL A 100 -1.99 9.50 -18.76
C VAL A 100 -2.32 9.90 -20.20
N GLU A 101 -2.77 8.95 -21.01
CA GLU A 101 -3.34 9.21 -22.34
C GLU A 101 -4.88 9.25 -22.24
N GLU A 102 -5.52 10.10 -23.03
CA GLU A 102 -6.97 10.04 -23.24
C GLU A 102 -7.28 9.27 -24.52
N LYS A 103 -8.09 8.23 -24.43
CA LYS A 103 -8.54 7.45 -25.57
C LYS A 103 -10.02 7.07 -25.40
N ASP A 104 -10.84 7.45 -26.39
CA ASP A 104 -12.27 7.15 -26.41
C ASP A 104 -13.01 7.61 -25.13
N GLY A 105 -12.61 8.76 -24.56
CA GLY A 105 -13.16 9.31 -23.32
C GLY A 105 -12.79 8.55 -22.06
N LYS A 106 -11.74 7.72 -22.12
CA LYS A 106 -11.17 6.99 -20.98
C LYS A 106 -9.73 7.38 -20.76
N ALA A 107 -9.30 7.37 -19.50
CA ALA A 107 -7.90 7.50 -19.16
C ALA A 107 -7.19 6.14 -19.37
N VAL A 108 -6.12 6.17 -20.13
CA VAL A 108 -5.22 5.04 -20.37
C VAL A 108 -3.89 5.36 -19.72
N LEU A 109 -3.40 4.50 -18.85
CA LEU A 109 -2.09 4.64 -18.24
C LEU A 109 -1.06 3.87 -19.05
N LYS A 110 0.05 4.54 -19.34
CA LYS A 110 1.15 3.98 -20.08
C LYS A 110 2.40 3.93 -19.23
N ALA A 111 2.94 2.73 -19.04
CA ALA A 111 4.22 2.45 -18.40
C ALA A 111 5.09 1.63 -19.35
N ALA A 112 6.15 2.19 -19.90
CA ALA A 112 6.96 1.58 -20.95
C ALA A 112 6.07 1.11 -22.13
N GLU A 113 6.07 -0.19 -22.45
CA GLU A 113 5.21 -0.76 -23.50
C GLU A 113 3.85 -1.24 -23.00
N ASN A 114 3.64 -1.20 -21.67
CA ASN A 114 2.41 -1.67 -21.05
C ASN A 114 1.35 -0.56 -20.99
N ARG A 115 0.10 -0.96 -21.15
CA ARG A 115 -1.05 -0.06 -21.08
C ARG A 115 -2.13 -0.63 -20.19
N GLY A 116 -2.63 0.19 -19.28
CA GLY A 116 -3.78 -0.13 -18.43
C GLY A 116 -4.92 0.86 -18.67
N VAL A 117 -6.13 0.36 -18.82
CA VAL A 117 -7.33 1.19 -19.06
C VAL A 117 -8.03 1.42 -17.74
N PHE A 118 -8.08 2.67 -17.29
CA PHE A 118 -8.96 3.04 -16.20
C PHE A 118 -10.38 3.29 -16.71
N SER A 119 -11.35 2.81 -15.95
CA SER A 119 -12.76 3.04 -16.22
C SER A 119 -13.46 3.62 -14.98
N GLY A 120 -14.65 4.20 -15.18
CA GLY A 120 -15.46 4.73 -14.09
C GLY A 120 -14.88 5.96 -13.41
N GLU A 121 -14.88 5.95 -12.09
CA GLU A 121 -14.54 7.12 -11.26
C GLU A 121 -13.08 7.56 -11.42
N ASN A 122 -12.14 6.62 -11.43
CA ASN A 122 -10.71 6.94 -11.56
C ASN A 122 -10.38 7.58 -12.91
N SER A 123 -11.02 7.13 -13.99
CA SER A 123 -10.88 7.76 -15.31
C SER A 123 -11.38 9.20 -15.30
N ARG A 124 -12.57 9.45 -14.72
CA ARG A 124 -13.12 10.80 -14.61
C ARG A 124 -12.23 11.72 -13.79
N LYS A 125 -11.77 11.27 -12.62
CA LYS A 125 -10.86 12.05 -11.76
C LYS A 125 -9.60 12.49 -12.50
N LEU A 126 -9.02 11.61 -13.30
CA LEU A 126 -7.84 11.93 -14.10
C LEU A 126 -8.13 12.93 -15.23
N LEU A 127 -9.21 12.70 -15.99
CA LEU A 127 -9.54 13.56 -17.12
C LEU A 127 -10.06 14.93 -16.68
N ASP A 128 -11.00 14.96 -15.72
CA ASP A 128 -11.57 16.19 -15.17
C ASP A 128 -10.51 17.01 -14.40
N GLY A 129 -9.55 16.33 -13.77
CA GLY A 129 -8.39 16.94 -13.12
C GLY A 129 -7.32 17.49 -14.07
N GLY A 130 -7.49 17.29 -15.39
CA GLY A 130 -6.56 17.79 -16.40
C GLY A 130 -5.22 17.08 -16.40
N TYR A 131 -5.21 15.77 -16.09
CA TYR A 131 -4.00 14.93 -16.10
C TYR A 131 -3.72 14.31 -17.48
N ALA A 132 -4.60 14.44 -18.48
CA ALA A 132 -4.33 13.99 -19.84
C ALA A 132 -3.04 14.61 -20.39
N GLY A 133 -2.14 13.79 -20.91
CA GLY A 133 -0.81 14.18 -21.38
C GLY A 133 0.21 14.49 -20.27
N LYS A 134 -0.12 14.19 -19.01
CA LYS A 134 0.78 14.36 -17.87
C LYS A 134 1.24 13.03 -17.31
N GLU A 135 2.37 13.09 -16.63
CA GLU A 135 2.88 11.97 -15.84
C GLU A 135 2.32 12.04 -14.41
N ILE A 136 1.86 10.92 -13.91
CA ILE A 136 1.37 10.71 -12.54
C ILE A 136 2.13 9.57 -11.89
N ILE A 137 1.93 9.38 -10.61
CA ILE A 137 2.45 8.23 -9.87
C ILE A 137 1.30 7.29 -9.55
N ILE A 138 1.48 6.00 -9.82
CA ILE A 138 0.57 4.96 -9.35
C ILE A 138 1.23 4.11 -8.29
N GLY A 139 0.42 3.67 -7.32
CA GLY A 139 0.80 2.73 -6.29
C GLY A 139 -0.04 1.46 -6.39
N ILE A 140 0.60 0.29 -6.38
CA ILE A 140 -0.06 -1.02 -6.43
C ILE A 140 0.54 -1.90 -5.35
N ARG A 141 -0.29 -2.46 -4.50
CA ARG A 141 0.20 -3.41 -3.48
C ARG A 141 0.58 -4.74 -4.13
N PRO A 142 1.62 -5.43 -3.65
CA PRO A 142 2.02 -6.73 -4.18
C PRO A 142 0.91 -7.78 -4.22
N GLU A 143 -0.01 -7.75 -3.25
CA GLU A 143 -1.17 -8.63 -3.19
C GLU A 143 -2.30 -8.31 -4.19
N ASP A 144 -2.28 -7.11 -4.78
CA ASP A 144 -3.26 -6.66 -5.79
C ASP A 144 -2.74 -6.85 -7.23
N ILE A 145 -1.58 -7.48 -7.40
CA ILE A 145 -1.03 -7.92 -8.68
C ILE A 145 -1.16 -9.45 -8.76
N HIS A 146 -1.79 -9.93 -9.80
CA HIS A 146 -2.21 -11.31 -9.95
C HIS A 146 -1.57 -12.00 -11.14
N VAL A 147 -1.17 -13.25 -10.97
CA VAL A 147 -0.57 -14.11 -12.01
C VAL A 147 -1.56 -15.18 -12.50
N GLU A 148 -2.69 -15.36 -11.84
CA GLU A 148 -3.67 -16.40 -12.12
C GLU A 148 -4.42 -16.13 -13.43
N ALA A 149 -4.60 -17.18 -14.25
CA ALA A 149 -5.27 -17.08 -15.55
C ALA A 149 -6.71 -16.53 -15.46
N GLU A 150 -7.39 -16.75 -14.35
CA GLU A 150 -8.74 -16.22 -14.11
C GLU A 150 -8.71 -14.70 -13.94
N CYS A 151 -7.73 -14.18 -13.21
CA CYS A 151 -7.51 -12.75 -13.01
C CYS A 151 -7.10 -12.07 -14.32
N VAL A 152 -6.22 -12.71 -15.10
CA VAL A 152 -5.81 -12.24 -16.44
C VAL A 152 -7.01 -12.11 -17.38
N LYS A 153 -7.96 -13.06 -17.34
CA LYS A 153 -9.20 -12.97 -18.13
C LYS A 153 -10.13 -11.88 -17.61
N LYS A 154 -10.23 -11.72 -16.30
CA LYS A 154 -11.14 -10.75 -15.66
C LYS A 154 -10.72 -9.30 -15.92
N TRP A 155 -9.43 -9.03 -15.89
CA TRP A 155 -8.88 -7.68 -16.02
C TRP A 155 -8.06 -7.51 -17.31
N GLY A 156 -8.53 -8.08 -18.41
CA GLY A 156 -7.84 -8.13 -19.70
C GLY A 156 -7.41 -6.78 -20.29
N ASP A 157 -8.03 -5.68 -19.85
CA ASP A 157 -7.63 -4.32 -20.23
C ASP A 157 -6.50 -3.74 -19.35
N ASN A 158 -6.09 -4.47 -18.29
CA ASN A 158 -5.11 -4.02 -17.29
C ASN A 158 -4.05 -5.08 -17.08
N LEU A 159 -3.36 -5.40 -18.17
CA LEU A 159 -2.31 -6.41 -18.20
C LEU A 159 -0.93 -5.77 -18.26
N ILE A 160 0.01 -6.39 -17.56
CA ILE A 160 1.43 -6.02 -17.57
C ILE A 160 2.22 -7.24 -18.06
N HIS A 161 2.99 -7.07 -19.14
CA HIS A 161 3.92 -8.08 -19.60
C HIS A 161 5.27 -7.83 -18.96
N ALA A 162 5.79 -8.84 -18.26
CA ALA A 162 6.99 -8.72 -17.45
C ALA A 162 7.82 -10.00 -17.47
N CYS A 163 9.10 -9.89 -17.19
CA CYS A 163 10.01 -11.01 -17.02
C CYS A 163 10.20 -11.30 -15.54
N ALA A 164 10.01 -12.54 -15.11
CA ALA A 164 10.29 -12.96 -13.74
C ALA A 164 11.79 -12.92 -13.47
N GLU A 165 12.20 -12.31 -12.34
CA GLU A 165 13.62 -12.10 -12.01
C GLU A 165 14.05 -12.90 -10.80
N ALA A 166 13.37 -12.74 -9.67
CA ALA A 166 13.73 -13.37 -8.41
C ALA A 166 12.50 -13.72 -7.58
N CYS A 167 12.54 -14.87 -6.91
CA CYS A 167 11.52 -15.29 -5.96
C CYS A 167 12.06 -15.25 -4.54
N GLU A 168 11.31 -14.61 -3.64
CA GLU A 168 11.57 -14.57 -2.21
C GLU A 168 10.37 -15.13 -1.46
N ALA A 169 10.60 -16.00 -0.49
CA ALA A 169 9.55 -16.52 0.38
C ALA A 169 9.82 -16.09 1.83
N ASP A 170 8.78 -15.64 2.50
CA ASP A 170 8.79 -15.29 3.91
C ASP A 170 7.57 -15.85 4.64
N ALA A 171 7.39 -15.47 5.93
CA ALA A 171 6.24 -15.90 6.72
C ALA A 171 4.88 -15.42 6.20
N GLN A 172 4.84 -14.46 5.27
CA GLN A 172 3.62 -13.89 4.69
C GLN A 172 3.28 -14.51 3.32
N GLY A 173 4.21 -15.29 2.72
CA GLY A 173 4.03 -15.99 1.46
C GLY A 173 5.23 -15.85 0.52
N ALA A 174 5.04 -16.26 -0.72
CA ALA A 174 6.03 -16.12 -1.77
C ALA A 174 5.76 -14.85 -2.58
N TYR A 175 6.82 -14.10 -2.86
CA TYR A 175 6.81 -12.90 -3.68
C TYR A 175 7.80 -13.03 -4.81
N MET A 176 7.37 -12.65 -6.00
CA MET A 176 8.21 -12.62 -7.19
C MET A 176 8.46 -11.18 -7.61
N THR A 177 9.71 -10.87 -7.92
CA THR A 177 10.09 -9.63 -8.59
C THR A 177 10.01 -9.83 -10.09
N PHE A 178 9.36 -8.91 -10.78
CA PHE A 178 9.17 -8.90 -12.22
C PHE A 178 9.76 -7.64 -12.81
N GLN A 179 10.57 -7.77 -13.87
CA GLN A 179 11.16 -6.66 -14.60
C GLN A 179 10.22 -6.14 -15.69
N ILE A 180 10.05 -4.81 -15.76
CA ILE A 180 9.24 -4.09 -16.74
C ILE A 180 10.05 -2.93 -17.30
N GLY A 181 10.69 -3.13 -18.46
CA GLY A 181 11.65 -2.14 -18.95
C GLY A 181 12.77 -1.93 -17.94
N ASP A 182 12.99 -0.69 -17.50
CA ASP A 182 14.01 -0.33 -16.50
C ASP A 182 13.49 -0.39 -15.05
N GLU A 183 12.21 -0.69 -14.84
CA GLU A 183 11.56 -0.74 -13.53
C GLU A 183 11.25 -2.17 -13.11
N SER A 184 11.02 -2.38 -11.82
CA SER A 184 10.62 -3.68 -11.27
C SER A 184 9.32 -3.59 -10.48
N LEU A 185 8.54 -4.66 -10.53
CA LEU A 185 7.34 -4.86 -9.72
C LEU A 185 7.51 -6.09 -8.84
N ARG A 186 6.99 -6.02 -7.64
CA ARG A 186 6.88 -7.16 -6.74
C ARG A 186 5.41 -7.60 -6.67
N ALA A 187 5.14 -8.88 -6.91
CA ALA A 187 3.82 -9.45 -6.78
C ALA A 187 3.81 -10.66 -5.87
N LYS A 188 2.70 -10.85 -5.15
CA LYS A 188 2.48 -12.08 -4.40
C LYS A 188 2.15 -13.21 -5.36
N VAL A 189 2.85 -14.33 -5.24
CA VAL A 189 2.66 -15.51 -6.09
C VAL A 189 2.26 -16.73 -5.25
N PRO A 190 1.54 -17.71 -5.83
CA PRO A 190 1.29 -18.99 -5.15
C PRO A 190 2.60 -19.68 -4.80
N GLU A 191 2.67 -20.33 -3.64
CA GLU A 191 3.88 -21.04 -3.14
C GLU A 191 4.34 -22.19 -4.05
N GLU A 192 3.48 -22.69 -4.91
CA GLU A 192 3.80 -23.78 -5.85
C GLU A 192 4.49 -23.24 -7.09
N GLY A 193 5.79 -23.17 -7.07
CA GLY A 193 6.82 -22.94 -8.07
C GLY A 193 6.50 -23.10 -9.56
N LYS A 194 5.44 -22.44 -10.04
CA LYS A 194 5.05 -22.45 -11.47
C LYS A 194 5.75 -21.37 -12.29
N ILE A 195 6.37 -20.39 -11.62
CA ILE A 195 7.05 -19.26 -12.26
C ILE A 195 8.52 -19.30 -11.83
N HIS A 196 9.42 -19.31 -12.81
CA HIS A 196 10.86 -19.36 -12.59
C HIS A 196 11.52 -18.06 -13.09
N PRO A 197 12.66 -17.68 -12.54
CA PRO A 197 13.44 -16.58 -13.10
C PRO A 197 13.70 -16.78 -14.60
N GLY A 198 13.44 -15.76 -15.40
CA GLY A 198 13.53 -15.76 -16.85
C GLY A 198 12.21 -16.01 -17.58
N ASP A 199 11.17 -16.45 -16.88
CA ASP A 199 9.85 -16.67 -17.51
C ASP A 199 9.20 -15.33 -17.91
N GLN A 200 8.61 -15.30 -19.11
CA GLN A 200 7.75 -14.20 -19.55
C GLN A 200 6.34 -14.44 -19.02
N VAL A 201 5.85 -13.50 -18.22
CA VAL A 201 4.59 -13.64 -17.50
C VAL A 201 3.67 -12.45 -17.80
N THR A 202 2.38 -12.73 -17.89
CA THR A 202 1.35 -11.72 -17.96
C THR A 202 0.73 -11.56 -16.59
N LEU A 203 0.88 -10.37 -16.02
CA LEU A 203 0.31 -9.96 -14.75
C LEU A 203 -1.00 -9.21 -14.99
N ALA A 204 -1.97 -9.39 -14.12
CA ALA A 204 -3.22 -8.64 -14.12
C ALA A 204 -3.33 -7.76 -12.89
N VAL A 205 -3.82 -6.55 -13.06
CA VAL A 205 -4.01 -5.57 -11.98
C VAL A 205 -5.49 -5.23 -11.86
N ASP A 206 -6.02 -5.28 -10.63
CA ASP A 206 -7.36 -4.76 -10.34
C ASP A 206 -7.33 -3.23 -10.36
N PRO A 207 -7.95 -2.56 -11.36
CA PRO A 207 -7.90 -1.11 -11.47
C PRO A 207 -8.58 -0.38 -10.30
N SER A 208 -9.44 -1.06 -9.54
CA SER A 208 -10.08 -0.50 -8.34
C SER A 208 -9.15 -0.44 -7.12
N LYS A 209 -8.01 -1.13 -7.20
CA LYS A 209 -6.99 -1.23 -6.14
C LYS A 209 -5.75 -0.39 -6.41
N VAL A 210 -5.71 0.32 -7.52
CA VAL A 210 -4.61 1.20 -7.87
C VAL A 210 -4.79 2.53 -7.18
N TYR A 211 -3.78 2.95 -6.43
CA TYR A 211 -3.68 4.29 -5.86
C TYR A 211 -3.08 5.23 -6.89
N ILE A 212 -3.56 6.46 -6.91
CA ILE A 212 -3.14 7.47 -7.90
C ILE A 212 -2.70 8.71 -7.16
N PHE A 213 -1.49 9.19 -7.49
CA PHE A 213 -0.91 10.37 -6.86
C PHE A 213 -0.43 11.36 -7.91
N ASP A 214 -0.61 12.63 -7.63
CA ASP A 214 -0.02 13.71 -8.40
C ASP A 214 1.51 13.65 -8.25
N LYS A 215 2.24 13.76 -9.36
CA LYS A 215 3.70 13.60 -9.38
C LYS A 215 4.43 14.65 -8.55
N ASP A 216 3.98 15.91 -8.64
CA ASP A 216 4.67 17.05 -8.05
C ASP A 216 4.33 17.22 -6.56
N THR A 217 3.04 17.12 -6.24
CA THR A 217 2.55 17.32 -4.86
C THR A 217 2.53 16.05 -4.03
N GLN A 218 2.61 14.87 -4.68
CA GLN A 218 2.46 13.53 -4.11
C GLN A 218 1.12 13.29 -3.39
N LYS A 219 0.15 14.18 -3.57
CA LYS A 219 -1.20 14.03 -3.02
C LYS A 219 -2.02 13.03 -3.81
N ALA A 220 -2.91 12.32 -3.12
CA ALA A 220 -3.85 11.43 -3.79
C ALA A 220 -4.76 12.21 -4.74
N ILE A 221 -4.96 11.66 -5.94
CA ILE A 221 -5.91 12.16 -6.93
C ILE A 221 -7.22 11.40 -6.69
N GLY A 222 -8.14 12.03 -5.96
CA GLY A 222 -9.36 11.33 -5.65
C GLY A 222 -10.33 12.05 -4.78
#